data_aab1307874a56cf7fa7d83bfb3983606
#
_entry.id   aab1307874a56cf7fa7d83bfb3983606
#
_cell.length_a   1.000
_cell.length_b   1.000
_cell.length_c   1.000
_cell.angle_alpha   90.00
_cell.angle_beta   90.00
_cell.angle_gamma   90.00
#
_symmetry.space_group_name_H-M   'P 1'
#
loop_
_entity.id
_entity.type
_entity.pdbx_description
1 polymer ?
#
loop_
_entity_poly.entity_id
_entity_poly.type
_entity_poly.pdbx_seq_one_letter_code
_entity_poly.pdbx_strand_id
1 'polypeptide(L)'
;MYSLVTTSIIQGIKSIPVYVEADVSDGMPLFEMVGSLSPEVKESKERVRTALKNTGYILPPKRITINFIPANIRKTGSGFDLPVVAAVLCAIGIVPEEALKNTMVVGEISLSGDVKPVNGILPMVAEVKERGVTRCIVPAENQTEAQLVKEIEIFAVQSIAEMIHILNGGTYIEKEIGKAVEKTIRLLDFSDIQGQHFVKRACEVAVSGMHNLLMIGPPGAGKTMTAMRIPTILPPLDEKEQMELSKIYSVSGQFQLREQLMEERPFRCPHHTITMQGLVGGGLIPKPGEISLAHKGVLFLDELPEFKQNTIEILRQPMEEKEVRLVRVNGTYEYPADFILVAAMNPCKCGYYPDMQKCRCTAASIERYINRISQPLLDRIDICVETPQIKFEELNGTKKEECSDTIRARVIEVHAIQKKRYQKEDFQFNSQIPAARIAEYCALSKDQEKYMKKIYKQLNLTARSYHKILKVARTLADMDGTENILDAHLNEAVCYRNIDKRFWRDSL
;
A
#
# COMPACT_ATOMS: atom_id res chain seq x y z
N MET A 1 -31.08 32.52 7.21
CA MET A 1 -30.13 32.14 8.30
C MET A 1 -29.06 31.30 7.68
N TYR A 2 -27.81 31.62 7.98
CA TYR A 2 -26.61 31.02 7.37
C TYR A 2 -25.85 30.15 8.38
N SER A 3 -25.22 29.07 7.92
CA SER A 3 -24.31 28.24 8.70
C SER A 3 -23.22 27.68 7.84
N LEU A 4 -22.09 27.28 8.45
CA LEU A 4 -20.93 26.70 7.82
C LEU A 4 -20.46 25.48 8.62
N VAL A 5 -20.27 24.34 7.95
CA VAL A 5 -19.72 23.12 8.55
C VAL A 5 -18.53 22.65 7.77
N THR A 6 -17.45 22.33 8.48
CA THR A 6 -16.26 21.73 7.88
C THR A 6 -16.43 20.21 7.78
N THR A 7 -16.15 19.66 6.60
CA THR A 7 -16.05 18.22 6.34
C THR A 7 -14.89 17.97 5.40
N SER A 8 -14.76 16.77 4.86
CA SER A 8 -13.64 16.40 4.02
C SER A 8 -14.02 15.38 2.95
N ILE A 9 -13.25 15.32 1.87
CA ILE A 9 -13.35 14.29 0.84
C ILE A 9 -11.98 13.64 0.59
N ILE A 10 -11.97 12.34 0.31
CA ILE A 10 -10.77 11.59 -0.03
C ILE A 10 -10.51 11.65 -1.54
N GLN A 11 -9.27 11.99 -1.91
CA GLN A 11 -8.75 11.89 -3.27
C GLN A 11 -7.40 11.15 -3.26
N GLY A 12 -7.38 9.88 -3.65
CA GLY A 12 -6.24 9.00 -3.41
C GLY A 12 -6.10 8.68 -1.94
N ILE A 13 -4.96 8.97 -1.35
CA ILE A 13 -4.75 8.89 0.12
C ILE A 13 -4.82 10.26 0.80
N LYS A 14 -4.97 11.33 0.03
CA LYS A 14 -5.05 12.69 0.54
C LYS A 14 -6.50 13.03 0.87
N SER A 15 -6.69 13.82 1.89
CA SER A 15 -7.97 14.41 2.24
C SER A 15 -8.00 15.87 1.81
N ILE A 16 -9.12 16.30 1.27
CA ILE A 16 -9.34 17.69 0.85
C ILE A 16 -10.51 18.25 1.65
N PRO A 17 -10.33 19.34 2.38
CA PRO A 17 -11.40 19.99 3.12
C PRO A 17 -12.52 20.44 2.19
N VAL A 18 -13.74 20.24 2.66
CA VAL A 18 -14.97 20.69 2.02
C VAL A 18 -15.77 21.45 3.05
N TYR A 19 -16.33 22.56 2.63
CA TYR A 19 -17.21 23.36 3.48
C TYR A 19 -18.64 23.19 2.97
N VAL A 20 -19.54 22.87 3.90
CA VAL A 20 -20.97 22.75 3.68
C VAL A 20 -21.66 23.97 4.24
N GLU A 21 -22.17 24.81 3.38
CA GLU A 21 -22.95 25.99 3.75
C GLU A 21 -24.44 25.67 3.66
N ALA A 22 -25.20 26.10 4.64
CA ALA A 22 -26.66 26.06 4.58
C ALA A 22 -27.25 27.45 4.74
N ASP A 23 -28.15 27.83 3.84
CA ASP A 23 -28.99 29.02 3.96
C ASP A 23 -30.45 28.64 4.03
N VAL A 24 -31.13 29.19 5.04
CA VAL A 24 -32.58 29.05 5.19
C VAL A 24 -33.21 30.43 5.07
N SER A 25 -33.93 30.66 3.96
CA SER A 25 -34.52 31.94 3.60
C SER A 25 -36.03 31.80 3.36
N ASP A 26 -36.75 32.91 3.46
CA ASP A 26 -38.17 32.95 3.15
C ASP A 26 -38.40 32.72 1.65
N GLY A 27 -39.42 31.98 1.30
CA GLY A 27 -39.74 31.65 -0.07
C GLY A 27 -40.53 30.34 -0.21
N MET A 28 -40.74 29.93 -1.45
CA MET A 28 -41.38 28.65 -1.72
C MET A 28 -40.59 27.48 -1.12
N PRO A 29 -41.23 26.57 -0.37
CA PRO A 29 -40.54 25.43 0.25
C PRO A 29 -39.79 24.60 -0.79
N LEU A 30 -38.45 24.66 -0.70
CA LEU A 30 -37.54 23.96 -1.60
C LEU A 30 -36.29 23.52 -0.81
N PHE A 31 -35.83 22.31 -1.06
CA PHE A 31 -34.52 21.84 -0.55
C PHE A 31 -33.62 21.62 -1.75
N GLU A 32 -32.62 22.44 -1.92
CA GLU A 32 -31.72 22.42 -3.06
C GLU A 32 -30.28 22.23 -2.63
N MET A 33 -29.52 21.43 -3.39
CA MET A 33 -28.09 21.19 -3.14
C MET A 33 -27.28 21.59 -4.38
N VAL A 34 -26.31 22.49 -4.21
CA VAL A 34 -25.54 23.07 -5.28
C VAL A 34 -24.03 22.76 -5.10
N GLY A 35 -23.30 22.71 -6.21
CA GLY A 35 -21.90 22.34 -6.27
C GLY A 35 -21.67 21.22 -7.28
N SER A 36 -20.44 20.76 -7.39
CA SER A 36 -20.10 19.61 -8.24
C SER A 36 -20.37 18.30 -7.48
N LEU A 37 -21.61 17.79 -7.55
CA LEU A 37 -22.09 16.66 -6.76
C LEU A 37 -22.25 15.40 -7.61
N SER A 38 -21.84 14.25 -7.07
CA SER A 38 -22.18 12.94 -7.64
C SER A 38 -23.65 12.60 -7.40
N PRO A 39 -24.21 11.60 -8.12
CA PRO A 39 -25.59 11.15 -7.88
C PRO A 39 -25.84 10.77 -6.42
N GLU A 40 -24.91 10.04 -5.78
CA GLU A 40 -25.02 9.59 -4.39
C GLU A 40 -25.14 10.77 -3.41
N VAL A 41 -24.38 11.86 -3.65
CA VAL A 41 -24.45 13.07 -2.83
C VAL A 41 -25.74 13.84 -3.10
N LYS A 42 -26.27 13.83 -4.33
CA LYS A 42 -27.59 14.43 -4.62
C LYS A 42 -28.74 13.69 -3.93
N GLU A 43 -28.66 12.37 -3.82
CA GLU A 43 -29.61 11.52 -3.09
C GLU A 43 -29.61 11.78 -1.58
N SER A 44 -28.51 12.30 -1.03
CA SER A 44 -28.41 12.73 0.38
C SER A 44 -29.58 13.65 0.79
N LYS A 45 -30.08 14.47 -0.11
CA LYS A 45 -31.24 15.34 0.11
C LYS A 45 -32.43 14.57 0.70
N GLU A 46 -32.78 13.45 0.10
CA GLU A 46 -33.97 12.69 0.53
C GLU A 46 -33.69 11.90 1.82
N ARG A 47 -32.44 11.39 1.99
CA ARG A 47 -32.01 10.74 3.24
C ARG A 47 -32.05 11.72 4.41
N VAL A 48 -31.47 12.90 4.26
CA VAL A 48 -31.46 13.95 5.30
C VAL A 48 -32.88 14.39 5.70
N ARG A 49 -33.71 14.69 4.72
CA ARG A 49 -35.11 15.10 5.00
C ARG A 49 -35.90 14.04 5.76
N THR A 50 -35.75 12.78 5.33
CA THR A 50 -36.46 11.65 5.94
C THR A 50 -35.95 11.36 7.34
N ALA A 51 -34.62 11.34 7.52
CA ALA A 51 -34.00 11.10 8.82
C ALA A 51 -34.37 12.19 9.84
N LEU A 52 -34.30 13.46 9.46
CA LEU A 52 -34.73 14.56 10.33
C LEU A 52 -36.21 14.42 10.74
N LYS A 53 -37.10 14.14 9.80
CA LYS A 53 -38.52 13.91 10.11
C LYS A 53 -38.73 12.75 11.08
N ASN A 54 -38.04 11.62 10.86
CA ASN A 54 -38.18 10.42 11.67
C ASN A 54 -37.57 10.60 13.10
N THR A 55 -36.59 11.50 13.23
CA THR A 55 -36.01 11.86 14.55
C THR A 55 -36.69 13.00 15.25
N GLY A 56 -37.83 13.47 14.71
CA GLY A 56 -38.68 14.51 15.33
C GLY A 56 -38.30 15.96 15.00
N TYR A 57 -37.33 16.17 14.10
CA TYR A 57 -36.92 17.50 13.66
C TYR A 57 -37.65 17.88 12.35
N ILE A 58 -38.65 18.74 12.48
CA ILE A 58 -39.46 19.19 11.33
C ILE A 58 -38.76 20.39 10.68
N LEU A 59 -38.42 20.25 9.40
CA LEU A 59 -37.89 21.35 8.62
C LEU A 59 -38.97 22.44 8.39
N PRO A 60 -38.60 23.73 8.56
CA PRO A 60 -39.54 24.82 8.31
C PRO A 60 -39.97 24.86 6.83
N PRO A 61 -41.19 25.31 6.51
CA PRO A 61 -41.63 25.44 5.13
C PRO A 61 -41.01 26.66 4.43
N LYS A 62 -39.66 26.65 4.36
CA LYS A 62 -38.82 27.69 3.79
C LYS A 62 -37.95 27.14 2.68
N ARG A 63 -37.25 28.01 1.96
CA ARG A 63 -36.24 27.63 1.00
C ARG A 63 -34.95 27.29 1.74
N ILE A 64 -34.44 26.06 1.57
CA ILE A 64 -33.18 25.58 2.12
C ILE A 64 -32.23 25.33 0.95
N THR A 65 -31.10 26.04 0.95
CA THR A 65 -30.08 25.88 -0.07
C THR A 65 -28.78 25.40 0.61
N ILE A 66 -28.26 24.28 0.15
CA ILE A 66 -26.96 23.72 0.62
C ILE A 66 -25.93 23.91 -0.48
N ASN A 67 -24.81 24.56 -0.15
CA ASN A 67 -23.70 24.78 -1.07
C ASN A 67 -22.44 24.07 -0.58
N PHE A 68 -21.74 23.40 -1.52
CA PHE A 68 -20.49 22.66 -1.21
C PHE A 68 -19.27 23.36 -1.83
N ILE A 69 -18.36 23.83 -1.02
CA ILE A 69 -17.14 24.53 -1.42
C ILE A 69 -15.92 23.61 -1.20
N PRO A 70 -14.95 23.57 -2.15
CA PRO A 70 -14.87 24.31 -3.42
C PRO A 70 -15.68 23.65 -4.55
N ALA A 71 -16.25 24.44 -5.44
CA ALA A 71 -17.13 23.95 -6.54
C ALA A 71 -16.37 23.15 -7.62
N ASN A 72 -15.08 23.36 -7.78
CA ASN A 72 -14.24 22.67 -8.78
C ASN A 72 -13.89 21.22 -8.42
N ILE A 73 -14.14 20.79 -7.19
CA ILE A 73 -13.91 19.40 -6.74
C ILE A 73 -15.24 18.67 -6.72
N ARG A 74 -15.31 17.53 -7.41
CA ARG A 74 -16.51 16.70 -7.40
C ARG A 74 -16.63 15.96 -6.06
N LYS A 75 -17.76 16.18 -5.37
CA LYS A 75 -18.09 15.49 -4.12
C LYS A 75 -18.67 14.13 -4.44
N THR A 76 -18.08 13.09 -3.85
CA THR A 76 -18.46 11.68 -4.03
C THR A 76 -18.56 10.98 -2.68
N GLY A 77 -19.40 9.94 -2.61
CA GLY A 77 -19.61 9.17 -1.38
C GLY A 77 -20.72 9.71 -0.50
N SER A 78 -21.08 8.94 0.52
CA SER A 78 -22.22 9.20 1.43
C SER A 78 -21.85 9.95 2.72
N GLY A 79 -20.54 10.21 2.94
CA GLY A 79 -20.06 10.86 4.17
C GLY A 79 -20.51 12.31 4.40
N PHE A 80 -21.23 12.89 3.45
CA PHE A 80 -21.74 14.26 3.52
C PHE A 80 -23.11 14.37 4.21
N ASP A 81 -23.80 13.28 4.48
CA ASP A 81 -25.15 13.31 5.05
C ASP A 81 -25.17 14.00 6.42
N LEU A 82 -24.30 13.58 7.33
CA LEU A 82 -24.21 14.14 8.68
C LEU A 82 -23.77 15.61 8.68
N PRO A 83 -22.77 16.05 7.90
CA PRO A 83 -22.43 17.47 7.72
C PRO A 83 -23.62 18.33 7.25
N VAL A 84 -24.41 17.82 6.31
CA VAL A 84 -25.61 18.52 5.82
C VAL A 84 -26.65 18.64 6.92
N VAL A 85 -26.88 17.58 7.71
CA VAL A 85 -27.77 17.63 8.88
C VAL A 85 -27.29 18.69 9.86
N ALA A 86 -25.99 18.71 10.23
CA ALA A 86 -25.42 19.68 11.16
C ALA A 86 -25.59 21.11 10.63
N ALA A 87 -25.33 21.36 9.34
CA ALA A 87 -25.48 22.66 8.73
C ALA A 87 -26.93 23.15 8.75
N VAL A 88 -27.90 22.30 8.35
CA VAL A 88 -29.31 22.64 8.36
C VAL A 88 -29.81 22.93 9.79
N LEU A 89 -29.46 22.09 10.75
CA LEU A 89 -29.88 22.27 12.15
C LEU A 89 -29.31 23.56 12.75
N CYS A 90 -28.08 23.92 12.41
CA CYS A 90 -27.50 25.19 12.80
C CYS A 90 -28.22 26.37 12.15
N ALA A 91 -28.47 26.29 10.84
CA ALA A 91 -29.17 27.35 10.11
C ALA A 91 -30.63 27.62 10.61
N ILE A 92 -31.30 26.61 11.20
CA ILE A 92 -32.61 26.78 11.82
C ILE A 92 -32.57 27.07 13.33
N GLY A 93 -31.36 27.19 13.92
CA GLY A 93 -31.15 27.58 15.32
C GLY A 93 -31.30 26.48 16.35
N ILE A 94 -31.30 25.20 15.94
CA ILE A 94 -31.33 24.04 16.87
C ILE A 94 -29.93 23.76 17.45
N VAL A 95 -28.88 24.01 16.66
CA VAL A 95 -27.48 23.85 17.04
C VAL A 95 -26.81 25.24 17.03
N PRO A 96 -26.03 25.62 18.05
CA PRO A 96 -25.34 26.90 18.08
C PRO A 96 -24.18 26.94 17.09
N GLU A 97 -23.99 28.06 16.39
CA GLU A 97 -22.91 28.24 15.40
C GLU A 97 -21.52 28.05 16.02
N GLU A 98 -21.32 28.51 17.26
CA GLU A 98 -20.06 28.38 17.99
C GLU A 98 -19.63 26.92 18.16
N ALA A 99 -20.56 25.97 18.24
CA ALA A 99 -20.25 24.55 18.39
C ALA A 99 -19.66 23.94 17.12
N LEU A 100 -19.88 24.55 15.96
CA LEU A 100 -19.35 24.09 14.67
C LEU A 100 -18.01 24.76 14.31
N LYS A 101 -17.59 25.79 15.01
CA LYS A 101 -16.28 26.41 14.81
C LYS A 101 -15.17 25.43 15.16
N ASN A 102 -14.18 25.33 14.27
CA ASN A 102 -13.06 24.37 14.40
C ASN A 102 -13.49 22.91 14.65
N THR A 103 -14.70 22.55 14.16
CA THR A 103 -15.25 21.21 14.27
C THR A 103 -15.46 20.62 12.87
N MET A 104 -14.86 19.45 12.61
CA MET A 104 -15.16 18.64 11.43
C MET A 104 -16.32 17.70 11.74
N VAL A 105 -17.27 17.57 10.82
CA VAL A 105 -18.36 16.60 10.90
C VAL A 105 -18.29 15.68 9.68
N VAL A 106 -18.40 14.39 9.87
CA VAL A 106 -18.43 13.40 8.78
C VAL A 106 -19.27 12.20 9.17
N GLY A 107 -20.04 11.65 8.24
CA GLY A 107 -20.84 10.44 8.47
C GLY A 107 -21.94 10.28 7.44
N GLU A 108 -22.29 9.03 7.18
CA GLU A 108 -23.50 8.64 6.43
C GLU A 108 -24.66 8.47 7.42
N ILE A 109 -25.89 8.70 7.01
CA ILE A 109 -27.08 8.49 7.85
C ILE A 109 -28.05 7.50 7.23
N SER A 110 -28.70 6.70 8.09
CA SER A 110 -29.87 5.90 7.72
C SER A 110 -31.15 6.75 7.75
N LEU A 111 -32.24 6.24 7.18
CA LEU A 111 -33.55 6.90 7.25
C LEU A 111 -34.11 6.97 8.68
N SER A 112 -33.63 6.13 9.59
CA SER A 112 -33.97 6.16 11.03
C SER A 112 -33.21 7.24 11.80
N GLY A 113 -32.16 7.84 11.20
CA GLY A 113 -31.30 8.81 11.88
C GLY A 113 -30.07 8.22 12.55
N ASP A 114 -29.80 6.91 12.33
CA ASP A 114 -28.54 6.31 12.79
C ASP A 114 -27.38 6.78 11.91
N VAL A 115 -26.22 6.96 12.52
CA VAL A 115 -24.99 7.33 11.83
C VAL A 115 -24.22 6.05 11.46
N LYS A 116 -23.80 5.96 10.20
CA LYS A 116 -23.12 4.81 9.62
C LYS A 116 -21.65 5.13 9.30
N PRO A 117 -20.76 4.12 9.36
CA PRO A 117 -19.33 4.31 9.15
C PRO A 117 -19.01 4.75 7.72
N VAL A 118 -17.89 5.46 7.59
CA VAL A 118 -17.32 5.88 6.32
C VAL A 118 -15.86 5.45 6.21
N ASN A 119 -15.37 5.27 4.98
CA ASN A 119 -13.98 4.93 4.74
C ASN A 119 -13.11 6.19 4.69
N GLY A 120 -11.85 6.06 5.11
CA GLY A 120 -10.87 7.14 5.00
C GLY A 120 -10.95 8.18 6.13
N ILE A 121 -11.44 7.79 7.29
CA ILE A 121 -11.50 8.70 8.46
C ILE A 121 -10.10 9.11 8.92
N LEU A 122 -9.14 8.19 8.95
CA LEU A 122 -7.78 8.50 9.39
C LEU A 122 -7.13 9.63 8.57
N PRO A 123 -7.06 9.59 7.23
CA PRO A 123 -6.54 10.71 6.46
C PRO A 123 -7.39 11.98 6.58
N MET A 124 -8.72 11.89 6.79
CA MET A 124 -9.57 13.05 6.98
C MET A 124 -9.23 13.78 8.28
N VAL A 125 -9.17 13.07 9.40
CA VAL A 125 -8.86 13.65 10.73
C VAL A 125 -7.44 14.18 10.76
N ALA A 126 -6.46 13.46 10.18
CA ALA A 126 -5.07 13.91 10.12
C ALA A 126 -4.93 15.23 9.35
N GLU A 127 -5.57 15.38 8.21
CA GLU A 127 -5.49 16.60 7.39
C GLU A 127 -6.15 17.81 8.06
N VAL A 128 -7.35 17.63 8.63
CA VAL A 128 -8.05 18.76 9.24
C VAL A 128 -7.37 19.23 10.52
N LYS A 129 -6.71 18.34 11.26
CA LYS A 129 -5.85 18.71 12.40
C LYS A 129 -4.72 19.66 11.97
N GLU A 130 -4.03 19.35 10.86
CA GLU A 130 -2.96 20.21 10.31
C GLU A 130 -3.48 21.62 9.93
N ARG A 131 -4.80 21.76 9.71
CA ARG A 131 -5.46 23.03 9.39
C ARG A 131 -6.07 23.73 10.60
N GLY A 132 -5.79 23.25 11.81
CA GLY A 132 -6.22 23.90 13.05
C GLY A 132 -7.63 23.53 13.53
N VAL A 133 -8.23 22.48 12.96
CA VAL A 133 -9.45 21.88 13.53
C VAL A 133 -9.09 21.16 14.82
N THR A 134 -9.85 21.41 15.86
CA THR A 134 -9.59 20.88 17.21
C THR A 134 -10.53 19.75 17.61
N ARG A 135 -11.67 19.61 16.92
CA ARG A 135 -12.74 18.65 17.24
C ARG A 135 -13.24 17.94 15.99
N CYS A 136 -13.53 16.64 16.09
CA CYS A 136 -14.15 15.87 15.03
C CYS A 136 -15.37 15.11 15.56
N ILE A 137 -16.49 15.20 14.84
CA ILE A 137 -17.66 14.35 15.02
C ILE A 137 -17.62 13.28 13.94
N VAL A 138 -17.50 12.03 14.37
CA VAL A 138 -17.35 10.88 13.48
C VAL A 138 -18.37 9.78 13.82
N PRO A 139 -18.66 8.84 12.91
CA PRO A 139 -19.47 7.67 13.24
C PRO A 139 -18.83 6.84 14.38
N ALA A 140 -19.65 6.27 15.26
CA ALA A 140 -19.16 5.47 16.38
C ALA A 140 -18.26 4.31 15.96
N GLU A 141 -18.56 3.65 14.86
CA GLU A 141 -17.74 2.55 14.30
C GLU A 141 -16.36 3.02 13.79
N ASN A 142 -16.17 4.32 13.54
CA ASN A 142 -14.89 4.90 13.14
C ASN A 142 -14.10 5.51 14.33
N GLN A 143 -14.61 5.42 15.57
CA GLN A 143 -13.98 6.02 16.76
C GLN A 143 -12.52 5.60 16.92
N THR A 144 -12.25 4.30 16.92
CA THR A 144 -10.89 3.74 17.12
C THR A 144 -9.91 4.25 16.09
N GLU A 145 -10.35 4.28 14.81
CA GLU A 145 -9.54 4.79 13.70
C GLU A 145 -9.25 6.29 13.85
N ALA A 146 -10.24 7.09 14.23
CA ALA A 146 -10.09 8.53 14.40
C ALA A 146 -9.16 8.89 15.58
N GLN A 147 -9.22 8.14 16.67
CA GLN A 147 -8.41 8.32 17.87
C GLN A 147 -6.91 8.03 17.67
N LEU A 148 -6.52 7.39 16.57
CA LEU A 148 -5.10 7.24 16.22
C LEU A 148 -4.40 8.58 15.90
N VAL A 149 -5.18 9.62 15.56
CA VAL A 149 -4.66 10.96 15.42
C VAL A 149 -4.66 11.64 16.79
N LYS A 150 -3.50 11.84 17.37
CA LYS A 150 -3.34 12.48 18.69
C LYS A 150 -3.64 13.99 18.64
N GLU A 151 -3.91 14.60 19.79
CA GLU A 151 -4.11 16.05 19.95
C GLU A 151 -5.29 16.63 19.16
N ILE A 152 -6.36 15.87 18.99
CA ILE A 152 -7.65 16.31 18.47
C ILE A 152 -8.75 15.57 19.24
N GLU A 153 -9.83 16.30 19.61
CA GLU A 153 -10.96 15.72 20.32
C GLU A 153 -11.88 14.96 19.35
N ILE A 154 -12.17 13.70 19.65
CA ILE A 154 -13.02 12.85 18.83
C ILE A 154 -14.33 12.58 19.56
N PHE A 155 -15.44 12.98 18.94
CA PHE A 155 -16.79 12.70 19.38
C PHE A 155 -17.41 11.65 18.45
N ALA A 156 -17.55 10.43 18.91
CA ALA A 156 -18.09 9.32 18.15
C ALA A 156 -19.60 9.20 18.41
N VAL A 157 -20.41 9.31 17.36
CA VAL A 157 -21.86 9.37 17.45
C VAL A 157 -22.52 8.21 16.74
N GLN A 158 -23.60 7.66 17.34
CA GLN A 158 -24.42 6.59 16.75
C GLN A 158 -25.68 7.14 16.07
N SER A 159 -26.10 8.36 16.40
CA SER A 159 -27.35 8.95 15.90
C SER A 159 -27.25 10.47 15.75
N ILE A 160 -28.16 11.04 14.97
CA ILE A 160 -28.37 12.49 14.85
C ILE A 160 -28.67 13.11 16.23
N ALA A 161 -29.47 12.45 17.06
CA ALA A 161 -29.82 12.94 18.40
C ALA A 161 -28.59 13.07 19.30
N GLU A 162 -27.67 12.12 19.26
CA GLU A 162 -26.41 12.16 20.01
C GLU A 162 -25.50 13.31 19.53
N MET A 163 -25.39 13.51 18.21
CA MET A 163 -24.66 14.65 17.65
C MET A 163 -25.24 15.98 18.15
N ILE A 164 -26.56 16.15 18.13
CA ILE A 164 -27.24 17.38 18.60
C ILE A 164 -26.99 17.59 20.09
N HIS A 165 -27.04 16.53 20.88
CA HIS A 165 -26.75 16.59 22.32
C HIS A 165 -25.35 17.14 22.58
N ILE A 166 -24.34 16.61 21.89
CA ILE A 166 -22.94 17.04 22.02
C ILE A 166 -22.78 18.49 21.55
N LEU A 167 -23.32 18.86 20.40
CA LEU A 167 -23.21 20.20 19.85
C LEU A 167 -23.92 21.27 20.72
N ASN A 168 -24.90 20.89 21.52
CA ASN A 168 -25.55 21.75 22.50
C ASN A 168 -24.87 21.77 23.89
N GLY A 169 -23.63 21.23 23.98
CA GLY A 169 -22.85 21.23 25.22
C GLY A 169 -23.22 20.12 26.21
N GLY A 170 -23.91 19.08 25.72
CA GLY A 170 -24.18 17.88 26.51
C GLY A 170 -22.91 17.06 26.80
N THR A 171 -22.95 16.30 27.87
CA THR A 171 -21.84 15.41 28.26
C THR A 171 -21.64 14.29 27.22
N TYR A 172 -20.42 14.19 26.72
CA TYR A 172 -19.99 13.05 25.90
C TYR A 172 -19.45 11.95 26.81
N ILE A 173 -19.98 10.75 26.68
CA ILE A 173 -19.47 9.56 27.37
C ILE A 173 -18.77 8.72 26.30
N GLU A 174 -17.48 8.58 26.44
CA GLU A 174 -16.69 7.72 25.55
C GLU A 174 -17.13 6.28 25.72
N LYS A 175 -17.47 5.65 24.59
CA LYS A 175 -17.93 4.25 24.61
C LYS A 175 -16.71 3.34 24.50
N GLU A 176 -16.61 2.37 25.41
CA GLU A 176 -15.67 1.26 25.22
C GLU A 176 -16.10 0.48 23.99
N ILE A 177 -15.30 0.54 22.93
CA ILE A 177 -15.48 -0.32 21.78
C ILE A 177 -14.90 -1.68 22.13
N GLY A 178 -15.69 -2.74 21.93
CA GLY A 178 -15.27 -4.12 22.25
C GLY A 178 -13.90 -4.42 21.65
N LYS A 179 -13.00 -4.92 22.50
CA LYS A 179 -11.62 -5.27 22.13
C LYS A 179 -11.59 -6.07 20.84
N ALA A 180 -10.76 -5.65 19.91
CA ALA A 180 -10.46 -6.42 18.71
C ALA A 180 -10.04 -7.83 19.12
N VAL A 181 -10.61 -8.85 18.48
CA VAL A 181 -10.22 -10.24 18.69
C VAL A 181 -8.75 -10.35 18.30
N GLU A 182 -7.87 -10.59 19.27
CA GLU A 182 -6.49 -10.96 19.00
C GLU A 182 -6.50 -12.19 18.08
N LYS A 183 -6.25 -11.96 16.80
CA LYS A 183 -5.93 -13.06 15.91
C LYS A 183 -4.60 -13.61 16.38
N THR A 184 -4.58 -14.85 16.85
CA THR A 184 -3.35 -15.61 17.13
C THR A 184 -2.57 -15.69 15.81
N ILE A 185 -1.66 -14.74 15.63
CA ILE A 185 -0.78 -14.71 14.46
C ILE A 185 0.18 -15.87 14.61
N ARG A 186 0.11 -16.83 13.71
CA ARG A 186 1.11 -17.90 13.64
C ARG A 186 2.41 -17.19 13.26
N LEU A 187 3.32 -17.06 14.20
CA LEU A 187 4.61 -16.44 13.98
C LEU A 187 5.38 -17.27 12.94
N LEU A 188 5.42 -16.77 11.71
CA LEU A 188 6.27 -17.33 10.66
C LEU A 188 7.72 -16.96 10.96
N ASP A 189 8.64 -17.91 10.79
CA ASP A 189 10.07 -17.67 11.03
C ASP A 189 10.93 -18.27 9.91
N PHE A 190 12.07 -17.63 9.61
CA PHE A 190 13.03 -18.11 8.62
C PHE A 190 13.65 -19.46 9.02
N SER A 191 13.69 -19.77 10.30
CA SER A 191 14.16 -21.09 10.80
C SER A 191 13.27 -22.26 10.38
N ASP A 192 12.01 -22.00 9.96
CA ASP A 192 11.15 -23.03 9.39
C ASP A 192 11.62 -23.52 8.01
N ILE A 193 12.48 -22.74 7.32
CA ILE A 193 13.02 -23.10 6.01
C ILE A 193 14.25 -23.97 6.22
N GLN A 194 14.13 -25.25 5.90
CA GLN A 194 15.25 -26.19 6.02
C GLN A 194 16.15 -26.10 4.79
N GLY A 195 17.48 -26.07 5.00
CA GLY A 195 18.46 -25.95 3.92
C GLY A 195 18.33 -24.67 3.09
N GLN A 196 18.41 -24.80 1.77
CA GLN A 196 18.25 -23.72 0.78
C GLN A 196 19.06 -22.45 1.08
N HIS A 197 20.29 -22.59 1.56
CA HIS A 197 21.13 -21.47 2.00
C HIS A 197 21.30 -20.36 0.95
N PHE A 198 21.41 -20.73 -0.33
CA PHE A 198 21.51 -19.75 -1.42
C PHE A 198 20.24 -18.93 -1.61
N VAL A 199 19.06 -19.55 -1.44
CA VAL A 199 17.77 -18.84 -1.52
C VAL A 199 17.59 -17.92 -0.33
N LYS A 200 17.92 -18.38 0.89
CA LYS A 200 17.91 -17.56 2.12
C LYS A 200 18.82 -16.35 1.98
N ARG A 201 20.07 -16.55 1.50
CA ARG A 201 21.00 -15.46 1.23
C ARG A 201 20.45 -14.47 0.21
N ALA A 202 19.85 -14.95 -0.89
CA ALA A 202 19.20 -14.08 -1.89
C ALA A 202 18.05 -13.26 -1.29
N CYS A 203 17.24 -13.84 -0.40
CA CYS A 203 16.19 -13.13 0.32
C CYS A 203 16.77 -12.05 1.24
N GLU A 204 17.84 -12.37 2.00
CA GLU A 204 18.52 -11.41 2.87
C GLU A 204 19.10 -10.24 2.06
N VAL A 205 19.77 -10.52 0.93
CA VAL A 205 20.28 -9.48 0.01
C VAL A 205 19.15 -8.63 -0.57
N ALA A 206 18.04 -9.28 -0.99
CA ALA A 206 16.89 -8.60 -1.54
C ALA A 206 16.30 -7.60 -0.54
N VAL A 207 16.11 -8.03 0.71
CA VAL A 207 15.59 -7.17 1.78
C VAL A 207 16.59 -6.08 2.16
N SER A 208 17.89 -6.41 2.27
CA SER A 208 18.93 -5.47 2.65
C SER A 208 19.07 -4.28 1.69
N GLY A 209 18.84 -4.49 0.40
CA GLY A 209 18.92 -3.43 -0.61
C GLY A 209 17.58 -2.99 -1.17
N MET A 210 16.46 -3.54 -0.68
CA MET A 210 15.10 -3.37 -1.26
C MET A 210 15.05 -3.77 -2.74
N HIS A 211 15.71 -4.89 -3.10
CA HIS A 211 15.76 -5.44 -4.44
C HIS A 211 14.59 -6.35 -4.76
N ASN A 212 14.12 -6.32 -6.01
CA ASN A 212 13.10 -7.23 -6.50
C ASN A 212 13.68 -8.62 -6.77
N LEU A 213 12.95 -9.66 -6.37
CA LEU A 213 13.41 -11.06 -6.36
C LEU A 213 12.52 -11.96 -7.23
N LEU A 214 13.14 -12.80 -8.04
CA LEU A 214 12.48 -13.89 -8.77
C LEU A 214 13.05 -15.25 -8.34
N MET A 215 12.18 -16.13 -7.87
CA MET A 215 12.50 -17.51 -7.52
C MET A 215 12.04 -18.46 -8.62
N ILE A 216 12.96 -19.26 -9.16
CA ILE A 216 12.68 -20.23 -10.23
C ILE A 216 12.98 -21.64 -9.71
N GLY A 217 12.01 -22.54 -9.77
CA GLY A 217 12.24 -23.91 -9.31
C GLY A 217 11.04 -24.81 -9.48
N PRO A 218 11.21 -26.12 -9.30
CA PRO A 218 10.15 -27.11 -9.47
C PRO A 218 9.00 -26.90 -8.46
N PRO A 219 7.82 -27.47 -8.73
CA PRO A 219 6.74 -27.46 -7.75
C PRO A 219 7.17 -28.17 -6.46
N GLY A 220 6.69 -27.67 -5.30
CA GLY A 220 7.06 -28.20 -4.00
C GLY A 220 8.45 -27.81 -3.49
N ALA A 221 9.19 -26.92 -4.18
CA ALA A 221 10.50 -26.43 -3.74
C ALA A 221 10.44 -25.37 -2.61
N GLY A 222 9.28 -25.09 -2.04
CA GLY A 222 9.16 -24.16 -0.92
C GLY A 222 9.14 -22.66 -1.28
N LYS A 223 9.00 -22.28 -2.56
CA LYS A 223 9.02 -20.88 -3.02
C LYS A 223 8.01 -19.99 -2.29
N THR A 224 6.76 -20.42 -2.24
CA THR A 224 5.66 -19.70 -1.54
C THR A 224 5.94 -19.62 -0.02
N MET A 225 6.42 -20.71 0.58
CA MET A 225 6.80 -20.78 1.98
C MET A 225 7.90 -19.78 2.32
N THR A 226 8.92 -19.65 1.47
CA THR A 226 10.01 -18.68 1.60
C THR A 226 9.49 -17.25 1.45
N ALA A 227 8.67 -16.99 0.41
CA ALA A 227 8.11 -15.65 0.17
C ALA A 227 7.30 -15.14 1.36
N MET A 228 6.47 -15.98 1.97
CA MET A 228 5.64 -15.61 3.14
C MET A 228 6.46 -15.21 4.37
N ARG A 229 7.74 -15.59 4.43
CA ARG A 229 8.63 -15.28 5.55
C ARG A 229 9.47 -14.04 5.32
N ILE A 230 9.56 -13.53 4.09
CA ILE A 230 10.34 -12.31 3.78
C ILE A 230 9.92 -11.11 4.65
N PRO A 231 8.64 -10.84 4.93
CA PRO A 231 8.26 -9.75 5.82
C PRO A 231 8.87 -9.84 7.23
N THR A 232 9.17 -11.05 7.73
CA THR A 232 9.70 -11.26 9.09
C THR A 232 11.15 -10.79 9.24
N ILE A 233 11.88 -10.67 8.14
CA ILE A 233 13.28 -10.18 8.14
C ILE A 233 13.39 -8.72 7.71
N LEU A 234 12.28 -8.06 7.34
CA LEU A 234 12.23 -6.62 7.10
C LEU A 234 12.32 -5.85 8.44
N PRO A 235 13.00 -4.70 8.48
CA PRO A 235 12.96 -3.82 9.64
C PRO A 235 11.52 -3.40 10.00
N PRO A 236 11.23 -3.11 11.28
CA PRO A 236 9.92 -2.59 11.67
C PRO A 236 9.60 -1.28 10.94
N LEU A 237 8.31 -0.98 10.79
CA LEU A 237 7.84 0.29 10.23
C LEU A 237 8.13 1.43 11.21
N ASP A 238 8.64 2.55 10.73
CA ASP A 238 8.70 3.77 11.52
C ASP A 238 7.31 4.44 11.60
N GLU A 239 7.13 5.42 12.50
CA GLU A 239 5.83 6.07 12.74
C GLU A 239 5.24 6.72 11.48
N LYS A 240 6.08 7.26 10.60
CA LYS A 240 5.63 7.85 9.33
C LYS A 240 5.14 6.78 8.36
N GLU A 241 5.89 5.68 8.24
CA GLU A 241 5.53 4.54 7.41
C GLU A 241 4.24 3.88 7.93
N GLN A 242 4.08 3.74 9.26
CA GLN A 242 2.85 3.23 9.89
C GLN A 242 1.65 4.10 9.56
N MET A 243 1.78 5.42 9.69
CA MET A 243 0.71 6.37 9.36
C MET A 243 0.35 6.33 7.87
N GLU A 244 1.34 6.32 6.98
CA GLU A 244 1.12 6.26 5.53
C GLU A 244 0.41 4.98 5.12
N LEU A 245 0.87 3.85 5.63
CA LEU A 245 0.26 2.54 5.39
C LEU A 245 -1.17 2.48 5.92
N SER A 246 -1.39 2.95 7.15
CA SER A 246 -2.72 2.97 7.78
C SER A 246 -3.71 3.84 7.00
N LYS A 247 -3.27 4.97 6.43
CA LYS A 247 -4.10 5.81 5.54
C LYS A 247 -4.55 5.04 4.29
N ILE A 248 -3.67 4.25 3.67
CA ILE A 248 -4.01 3.42 2.49
C ILE A 248 -5.10 2.40 2.86
N TYR A 249 -4.92 1.70 3.99
CA TYR A 249 -5.88 0.71 4.45
C TYR A 249 -7.21 1.32 4.89
N SER A 250 -7.19 2.51 5.49
CA SER A 250 -8.37 3.30 5.83
C SER A 250 -9.21 3.61 4.59
N VAL A 251 -8.58 4.18 3.55
CA VAL A 251 -9.25 4.50 2.28
C VAL A 251 -9.78 3.26 1.56
N SER A 252 -9.07 2.14 1.64
CA SER A 252 -9.53 0.87 1.04
C SER A 252 -10.77 0.28 1.72
N GLY A 253 -11.05 0.69 2.97
CA GLY A 253 -12.06 0.10 3.83
C GLY A 253 -11.61 -1.22 4.48
N GLN A 254 -10.30 -1.51 4.49
CA GLN A 254 -9.71 -2.70 5.09
C GLN A 254 -9.03 -2.40 6.45
N PHE A 255 -9.15 -1.17 6.94
CA PHE A 255 -8.67 -0.77 8.26
C PHE A 255 -9.68 -1.22 9.31
N GLN A 256 -9.69 -2.51 9.63
CA GLN A 256 -10.61 -3.08 10.62
C GLN A 256 -10.18 -2.62 12.02
N LEU A 257 -11.17 -2.26 12.87
CA LEU A 257 -11.16 -2.00 14.33
C LEU A 257 -9.80 -2.25 15.04
N ARG A 258 -8.74 -1.62 14.57
CA ARG A 258 -7.41 -1.70 15.18
C ARG A 258 -7.26 -0.55 16.16
N GLU A 259 -6.79 -0.86 17.35
CA GLU A 259 -6.48 0.14 18.38
C GLU A 259 -5.14 0.86 18.12
N GLN A 260 -4.38 0.42 17.11
CA GLN A 260 -3.05 0.93 16.78
C GLN A 260 -2.87 1.06 15.27
N LEU A 261 -1.94 1.91 14.87
CA LEU A 261 -1.49 1.99 13.49
C LEU A 261 -0.95 0.62 13.02
N MET A 262 -0.87 0.43 11.72
CA MET A 262 -0.33 -0.80 11.15
C MET A 262 1.17 -0.90 11.46
N GLU A 263 1.56 -1.81 12.32
CA GLU A 263 2.95 -2.05 12.72
C GLU A 263 3.64 -3.12 11.85
N GLU A 264 2.85 -4.03 11.28
CA GLU A 264 3.36 -5.12 10.46
C GLU A 264 3.47 -4.71 8.98
N ARG A 265 4.58 -5.10 8.36
CA ARG A 265 4.75 -4.93 6.92
C ARG A 265 3.81 -5.86 6.17
N PRO A 266 3.00 -5.34 5.21
CA PRO A 266 2.03 -6.15 4.51
C PRO A 266 2.68 -7.19 3.60
N PHE A 267 2.05 -8.36 3.53
CA PHE A 267 2.31 -9.40 2.54
C PHE A 267 1.06 -9.57 1.69
N ARG A 268 1.12 -9.16 0.42
CA ARG A 268 0.01 -9.27 -0.53
C ARG A 268 0.32 -10.34 -1.56
N CYS A 269 -0.58 -11.30 -1.69
CA CYS A 269 -0.43 -12.43 -2.60
C CYS A 269 -1.71 -12.58 -3.44
N PRO A 270 -1.89 -11.74 -4.47
CA PRO A 270 -3.04 -11.85 -5.34
C PRO A 270 -2.97 -13.11 -6.20
N HIS A 271 -4.11 -13.77 -6.38
CA HIS A 271 -4.21 -14.93 -7.25
C HIS A 271 -3.97 -14.51 -8.72
N HIS A 272 -3.42 -15.39 -9.55
CA HIS A 272 -3.08 -15.08 -10.95
C HIS A 272 -4.30 -14.72 -11.83
N THR A 273 -5.52 -15.01 -11.38
CA THR A 273 -6.78 -14.58 -12.06
C THR A 273 -7.20 -13.15 -11.76
N ILE A 274 -6.45 -12.43 -10.92
CA ILE A 274 -6.76 -11.05 -10.56
C ILE A 274 -6.94 -10.17 -11.82
N THR A 275 -7.92 -9.27 -11.75
CA THR A 275 -8.11 -8.28 -12.80
C THR A 275 -7.08 -7.15 -12.69
N MET A 276 -6.85 -6.43 -13.80
CA MET A 276 -6.03 -5.22 -13.79
C MET A 276 -6.50 -4.22 -12.73
N GLN A 277 -7.82 -4.01 -12.61
CA GLN A 277 -8.38 -3.12 -11.58
C GLN A 277 -8.16 -3.62 -10.15
N GLY A 278 -8.22 -4.92 -9.91
CA GLY A 278 -7.89 -5.50 -8.61
C GLY A 278 -6.43 -5.26 -8.23
N LEU A 279 -5.52 -5.34 -9.20
CA LEU A 279 -4.09 -5.16 -8.97
C LEU A 279 -3.72 -3.69 -8.75
N VAL A 280 -4.17 -2.78 -9.60
CA VAL A 280 -3.80 -1.35 -9.59
C VAL A 280 -4.76 -0.52 -8.74
N GLY A 281 -5.98 -0.94 -8.65
CA GLY A 281 -7.07 -0.15 -8.09
C GLY A 281 -7.98 0.43 -9.17
N GLY A 282 -9.08 1.01 -8.75
CA GLY A 282 -10.06 1.59 -9.66
C GLY A 282 -11.47 1.59 -9.07
N GLY A 283 -12.45 1.58 -9.95
CA GLY A 283 -13.87 1.72 -9.61
C GLY A 283 -14.40 3.10 -9.96
N LEU A 284 -15.70 3.31 -9.70
CA LEU A 284 -16.37 4.60 -9.90
C LEU A 284 -15.82 5.66 -8.95
N ILE A 285 -15.64 5.29 -7.70
CA ILE A 285 -14.83 5.97 -6.69
C ILE A 285 -13.53 5.17 -6.60
N PRO A 286 -12.41 5.69 -7.10
CA PRO A 286 -11.17 4.93 -7.14
C PRO A 286 -10.69 4.51 -5.74
N LYS A 287 -10.42 3.20 -5.59
CA LYS A 287 -9.84 2.61 -4.39
C LYS A 287 -8.46 2.06 -4.70
N PRO A 288 -7.54 1.99 -3.73
CA PRO A 288 -6.23 1.37 -3.91
C PRO A 288 -6.38 -0.13 -4.21
N GLY A 289 -5.53 -0.64 -5.10
CA GLY A 289 -5.43 -2.07 -5.42
C GLY A 289 -4.33 -2.78 -4.62
N GLU A 290 -4.10 -4.07 -4.93
CA GLU A 290 -3.12 -4.91 -4.26
C GLU A 290 -1.69 -4.33 -4.27
N ILE A 291 -1.31 -3.61 -5.33
CA ILE A 291 -0.02 -2.93 -5.44
C ILE A 291 0.14 -1.90 -4.31
N SER A 292 -0.86 -1.04 -4.11
CA SER A 292 -0.81 -0.02 -3.05
C SER A 292 -1.01 -0.61 -1.67
N LEU A 293 -1.79 -1.69 -1.55
CA LEU A 293 -1.94 -2.42 -0.29
C LEU A 293 -0.65 -3.16 0.13
N ALA A 294 0.28 -3.39 -0.82
CA ALA A 294 1.61 -3.95 -0.55
C ALA A 294 2.64 -2.87 -0.16
N HIS A 295 2.25 -1.60 -0.09
CA HIS A 295 3.15 -0.49 0.23
C HIS A 295 3.95 -0.75 1.52
N LYS A 296 5.26 -0.45 1.50
CA LYS A 296 6.24 -0.74 2.57
C LYS A 296 6.36 -2.21 2.98
N GLY A 297 5.85 -3.12 2.15
CA GLY A 297 5.87 -4.55 2.38
C GLY A 297 6.27 -5.34 1.14
N VAL A 298 5.64 -6.49 0.96
CA VAL A 298 5.94 -7.44 -0.10
C VAL A 298 4.71 -7.68 -0.98
N LEU A 299 4.87 -7.49 -2.28
CA LEU A 299 3.94 -7.98 -3.29
C LEU A 299 4.47 -9.31 -3.84
N PHE A 300 3.80 -10.40 -3.51
CA PHE A 300 4.19 -11.73 -3.98
C PHE A 300 3.30 -12.18 -5.12
N LEU A 301 3.93 -12.53 -6.25
CA LEU A 301 3.26 -13.08 -7.43
C LEU A 301 3.70 -14.53 -7.62
N ASP A 302 2.88 -15.46 -7.18
CA ASP A 302 3.12 -16.89 -7.42
C ASP A 302 2.68 -17.26 -8.83
N GLU A 303 3.33 -18.26 -9.42
CA GLU A 303 3.04 -18.72 -10.78
C GLU A 303 3.05 -17.55 -11.80
N LEU A 304 4.05 -16.69 -11.76
CA LEU A 304 4.14 -15.46 -12.55
C LEU A 304 3.75 -15.61 -14.04
N PRO A 305 4.13 -16.67 -14.76
CA PRO A 305 3.73 -16.85 -16.17
C PRO A 305 2.23 -17.16 -16.38
N GLU A 306 1.48 -17.46 -15.31
CA GLU A 306 0.04 -17.76 -15.43
C GLU A 306 -0.83 -16.49 -15.33
N PHE A 307 -0.27 -15.37 -14.89
CA PHE A 307 -0.96 -14.09 -14.96
C PHE A 307 -1.19 -13.65 -16.41
N LYS A 308 -2.28 -12.94 -16.65
CA LYS A 308 -2.48 -12.28 -17.95
C LYS A 308 -1.38 -11.26 -18.20
N GLN A 309 -0.77 -11.31 -19.38
CA GLN A 309 0.36 -10.44 -19.74
C GLN A 309 0.07 -8.97 -19.49
N ASN A 310 -1.09 -8.47 -19.93
CA ASN A 310 -1.48 -7.06 -19.70
C ASN A 310 -1.60 -6.71 -18.21
N THR A 311 -1.91 -7.67 -17.35
CA THR A 311 -2.02 -7.43 -15.90
C THR A 311 -0.65 -7.26 -15.25
N ILE A 312 0.35 -8.07 -15.65
CA ILE A 312 1.70 -7.95 -15.07
C ILE A 312 2.50 -6.79 -15.68
N GLU A 313 2.25 -6.40 -16.92
CA GLU A 313 2.92 -5.25 -17.56
C GLU A 313 2.65 -3.93 -16.83
N ILE A 314 1.51 -3.84 -16.16
CA ILE A 314 1.13 -2.62 -15.41
C ILE A 314 2.02 -2.37 -14.18
N LEU A 315 2.70 -3.40 -13.68
CA LEU A 315 3.67 -3.28 -12.56
C LEU A 315 4.88 -2.42 -12.90
N ARG A 316 5.17 -2.24 -14.20
CA ARG A 316 6.38 -1.55 -14.65
C ARG A 316 6.49 -0.12 -14.12
N GLN A 317 5.38 0.61 -14.14
CA GLN A 317 5.35 2.00 -13.65
C GLN A 317 5.47 2.06 -12.12
N PRO A 318 4.67 1.35 -11.32
CA PRO A 318 4.80 1.38 -9.85
C PRO A 318 6.16 0.92 -9.32
N MET A 319 6.82 -0.02 -10.01
CA MET A 319 8.17 -0.47 -9.63
C MET A 319 9.24 0.62 -9.80
N GLU A 320 9.05 1.55 -10.74
CA GLU A 320 9.99 2.66 -11.00
C GLU A 320 9.59 3.92 -10.23
N GLU A 321 8.32 4.31 -10.29
CA GLU A 321 7.83 5.59 -9.75
C GLU A 321 7.41 5.49 -8.26
N LYS A 322 7.29 4.26 -7.71
CA LYS A 322 6.86 4.00 -6.34
C LYS A 322 5.46 4.53 -6.02
N GLU A 323 4.66 4.76 -7.04
CA GLU A 323 3.27 5.20 -6.94
C GLU A 323 2.40 4.59 -8.04
N VAL A 324 1.12 4.48 -7.75
CA VAL A 324 0.06 4.18 -8.71
C VAL A 324 -0.72 5.46 -8.97
N ARG A 325 -0.81 5.86 -10.24
CA ARG A 325 -1.57 7.05 -10.65
C ARG A 325 -2.76 6.65 -11.52
N LEU A 326 -3.97 6.92 -11.02
CA LEU A 326 -5.23 6.67 -11.71
C LEU A 326 -5.81 7.97 -12.21
N VAL A 327 -5.77 8.19 -13.52
CA VAL A 327 -6.37 9.36 -14.17
C VAL A 327 -7.82 9.04 -14.52
N ARG A 328 -8.77 9.87 -14.09
CA ARG A 328 -10.20 9.80 -14.37
C ARG A 328 -10.71 11.18 -14.81
N VAL A 329 -11.89 11.22 -15.41
CA VAL A 329 -12.54 12.48 -15.81
C VAL A 329 -12.69 13.44 -14.61
N ASN A 330 -12.87 12.90 -13.41
CA ASN A 330 -13.12 13.68 -12.20
C ASN A 330 -11.84 14.02 -11.40
N GLY A 331 -10.64 13.70 -11.91
CA GLY A 331 -9.36 14.00 -11.25
C GLY A 331 -8.34 12.87 -11.33
N THR A 332 -7.18 13.15 -10.79
CA THR A 332 -6.08 12.20 -10.65
C THR A 332 -6.04 11.70 -9.20
N TYR A 333 -5.92 10.39 -9.04
CA TYR A 333 -5.84 9.72 -7.75
C TYR A 333 -4.46 9.05 -7.66
N GLU A 334 -3.70 9.41 -6.64
CA GLU A 334 -2.34 8.92 -6.42
C GLU A 334 -2.33 8.04 -5.16
N TYR A 335 -1.71 6.86 -5.29
CA TYR A 335 -1.55 5.91 -4.20
C TYR A 335 -0.09 5.50 -4.10
N PRO A 336 0.55 5.60 -2.95
CA PRO A 336 1.91 5.09 -2.73
C PRO A 336 2.00 3.59 -3.03
N ALA A 337 3.14 3.18 -3.60
CA ALA A 337 3.38 1.82 -4.04
C ALA A 337 4.87 1.43 -3.92
N ASP A 338 5.50 1.78 -2.80
CA ASP A 338 6.88 1.39 -2.52
C ASP A 338 6.90 0.01 -1.83
N PHE A 339 7.12 -1.03 -2.62
CA PHE A 339 7.09 -2.44 -2.20
C PHE A 339 8.28 -3.20 -2.79
N ILE A 340 8.61 -4.35 -2.19
CA ILE A 340 9.48 -5.35 -2.81
C ILE A 340 8.61 -6.29 -3.63
N LEU A 341 8.90 -6.40 -4.94
CA LEU A 341 8.31 -7.44 -5.76
C LEU A 341 9.06 -8.76 -5.51
N VAL A 342 8.36 -9.75 -5.02
CA VAL A 342 8.83 -11.13 -4.98
C VAL A 342 7.96 -11.93 -5.96
N ALA A 343 8.59 -12.61 -6.90
CA ALA A 343 7.89 -13.44 -7.85
C ALA A 343 8.38 -14.87 -7.79
N ALA A 344 7.51 -15.82 -8.07
CA ALA A 344 7.87 -17.22 -8.17
C ALA A 344 7.35 -17.82 -9.48
N MET A 345 8.12 -18.71 -10.08
CA MET A 345 7.71 -19.44 -11.27
C MET A 345 8.32 -20.84 -11.32
N ASN A 346 7.70 -21.69 -12.09
CA ASN A 346 8.29 -22.94 -12.50
C ASN A 346 9.15 -22.72 -13.77
N PRO A 347 10.18 -23.53 -14.02
CA PRO A 347 11.03 -23.37 -15.20
C PRO A 347 10.36 -23.80 -16.52
N CYS A 348 9.25 -24.51 -16.45
CA CYS A 348 8.40 -24.91 -17.58
C CYS A 348 7.03 -25.34 -17.07
N LYS A 349 6.08 -25.66 -17.96
CA LYS A 349 4.73 -26.11 -17.58
C LYS A 349 4.70 -27.34 -16.67
N CYS A 350 5.59 -28.33 -16.89
CA CYS A 350 5.68 -29.49 -16.01
C CYS A 350 6.52 -29.25 -14.75
N GLY A 351 7.31 -28.17 -14.73
CA GLY A 351 8.11 -27.74 -13.58
C GLY A 351 9.49 -28.39 -13.45
N TYR A 352 9.91 -29.28 -14.35
CA TYR A 352 11.12 -30.07 -14.14
C TYR A 352 12.29 -29.72 -15.07
N TYR A 353 12.14 -28.79 -16.00
CA TYR A 353 13.27 -28.31 -16.79
C TYR A 353 14.37 -27.71 -15.88
N PRO A 354 15.66 -27.94 -16.10
CA PRO A 354 16.32 -28.64 -17.21
C PRO A 354 16.52 -30.14 -17.00
N ASP A 355 15.92 -30.80 -16.02
CA ASP A 355 16.01 -32.25 -15.81
C ASP A 355 15.21 -32.98 -16.89
N MET A 356 15.91 -33.35 -18.00
CA MET A 356 15.29 -34.01 -19.14
C MET A 356 14.80 -35.45 -18.87
N GLN A 357 15.16 -36.04 -17.71
CA GLN A 357 14.59 -37.32 -17.30
C GLN A 357 13.15 -37.18 -16.80
N LYS A 358 12.84 -36.07 -16.18
CA LYS A 358 11.51 -35.76 -15.63
C LYS A 358 10.71 -34.80 -16.53
N CYS A 359 11.38 -33.91 -17.23
CA CYS A 359 10.75 -32.92 -18.11
C CYS A 359 10.36 -33.55 -19.45
N ARG A 360 9.06 -33.44 -19.79
CA ARG A 360 8.50 -33.90 -21.08
C ARG A 360 8.09 -32.77 -22.01
N CYS A 361 8.45 -31.53 -21.67
CA CYS A 361 8.12 -30.36 -22.46
C CYS A 361 9.02 -30.27 -23.69
N THR A 362 8.46 -29.92 -24.84
CA THR A 362 9.25 -29.59 -26.02
C THR A 362 9.92 -28.22 -25.84
N ALA A 363 11.06 -28.00 -26.52
CA ALA A 363 11.77 -26.74 -26.52
C ALA A 363 10.84 -25.55 -26.83
N ALA A 364 10.03 -25.63 -27.87
CA ALA A 364 9.06 -24.61 -28.24
C ALA A 364 7.96 -24.36 -27.17
N SER A 365 7.61 -25.40 -26.37
CA SER A 365 6.66 -25.23 -25.25
C SER A 365 7.29 -24.53 -24.06
N ILE A 366 8.56 -24.81 -23.79
CA ILE A 366 9.32 -24.15 -22.73
C ILE A 366 9.50 -22.67 -23.08
N GLU A 367 9.97 -22.38 -24.29
CA GLU A 367 10.16 -21.02 -24.79
C GLU A 367 8.86 -20.19 -24.72
N ARG A 368 7.76 -20.74 -25.20
CA ARG A 368 6.45 -20.09 -25.16
C ARG A 368 5.97 -19.82 -23.73
N TYR A 369 6.27 -20.70 -22.79
CA TYR A 369 5.93 -20.53 -21.39
C TYR A 369 6.75 -19.42 -20.72
N ILE A 370 8.05 -19.41 -20.93
CA ILE A 370 8.98 -18.44 -20.37
C ILE A 370 8.73 -17.04 -20.97
N ASN A 371 8.49 -16.96 -22.29
CA ASN A 371 8.23 -15.71 -23.01
C ASN A 371 6.87 -15.08 -22.70
N ARG A 372 6.05 -15.66 -21.82
CA ARG A 372 4.89 -14.97 -21.24
C ARG A 372 5.30 -13.80 -20.35
N ILE A 373 6.51 -13.85 -19.76
CA ILE A 373 7.09 -12.75 -19.01
C ILE A 373 7.90 -11.90 -19.98
N SER A 374 7.55 -10.64 -20.09
CA SER A 374 8.26 -9.73 -21.00
C SER A 374 9.66 -9.39 -20.51
N GLN A 375 10.58 -9.20 -21.45
CA GLN A 375 11.94 -8.74 -21.12
C GLN A 375 11.96 -7.41 -20.34
N PRO A 376 11.10 -6.42 -20.64
CA PRO A 376 11.03 -5.20 -19.83
C PRO A 376 10.64 -5.39 -18.37
N LEU A 377 9.85 -6.41 -18.04
CA LEU A 377 9.54 -6.75 -16.65
C LEU A 377 10.72 -7.45 -15.98
N LEU A 378 11.36 -8.41 -16.65
CA LEU A 378 12.58 -9.07 -16.17
C LEU A 378 13.71 -8.07 -15.91
N ASP A 379 13.82 -7.06 -16.77
CA ASP A 379 14.78 -5.98 -16.60
C ASP A 379 14.50 -5.11 -15.34
N ARG A 380 13.39 -5.32 -14.63
CA ARG A 380 13.07 -4.67 -13.36
C ARG A 380 13.26 -5.56 -12.14
N ILE A 381 13.51 -6.84 -12.36
CA ILE A 381 13.89 -7.79 -11.29
C ILE A 381 15.41 -7.74 -11.12
N ASP A 382 15.90 -7.57 -9.90
CA ASP A 382 17.32 -7.39 -9.61
C ASP A 382 18.03 -8.70 -9.36
N ILE A 383 17.36 -9.59 -8.65
CA ILE A 383 17.90 -10.88 -8.16
C ILE A 383 17.03 -12.00 -8.74
N CYS A 384 17.67 -12.95 -9.42
CA CYS A 384 17.06 -14.22 -9.84
C CYS A 384 17.75 -15.37 -9.12
N VAL A 385 16.99 -16.26 -8.48
CA VAL A 385 17.54 -17.39 -7.74
C VAL A 385 16.85 -18.69 -8.13
N GLU A 386 17.65 -19.75 -8.31
CA GLU A 386 17.14 -21.10 -8.49
C GLU A 386 16.79 -21.71 -7.13
N THR A 387 15.59 -22.22 -6.98
CA THR A 387 15.08 -22.87 -5.77
C THR A 387 15.04 -24.39 -6.02
N PRO A 388 16.09 -25.14 -5.62
CA PRO A 388 16.12 -26.59 -5.84
C PRO A 388 15.12 -27.31 -4.93
N GLN A 389 14.78 -28.56 -5.28
CA GLN A 389 14.09 -29.45 -4.35
C GLN A 389 14.98 -29.73 -3.12
N ILE A 390 14.37 -29.67 -1.94
CA ILE A 390 15.05 -29.99 -0.68
C ILE A 390 15.35 -31.50 -0.67
N LYS A 391 16.56 -31.86 -0.33
CA LYS A 391 16.99 -33.26 -0.18
C LYS A 391 16.44 -33.81 1.12
N PHE A 392 16.17 -35.13 1.13
CA PHE A 392 15.62 -35.80 2.31
C PHE A 392 16.52 -35.63 3.55
N GLU A 393 17.82 -35.63 3.35
CA GLU A 393 18.82 -35.44 4.41
C GLU A 393 18.74 -34.05 5.05
N GLU A 394 18.35 -33.03 4.26
CA GLU A 394 18.18 -31.65 4.75
C GLU A 394 16.87 -31.51 5.56
N LEU A 395 15.83 -32.25 5.20
CA LEU A 395 14.53 -32.24 5.92
C LEU A 395 14.65 -32.83 7.35
N ASN A 396 15.52 -33.81 7.52
CA ASN A 396 15.75 -34.49 8.81
C ASN A 396 17.00 -33.98 9.52
N GLY A 397 17.61 -32.91 9.05
CA GLY A 397 18.81 -32.33 9.63
C GLY A 397 18.56 -31.80 11.05
N THR A 398 19.46 -32.13 11.97
CA THR A 398 19.45 -31.62 13.36
C THR A 398 20.03 -30.20 13.46
N LYS A 399 20.49 -29.60 12.36
CA LYS A 399 21.05 -28.25 12.38
C LYS A 399 19.93 -27.25 12.62
N LYS A 400 20.10 -26.44 13.66
CA LYS A 400 19.23 -25.32 13.96
C LYS A 400 19.43 -24.25 12.89
N GLU A 401 18.41 -24.00 12.11
CA GLU A 401 18.41 -22.93 11.10
C GLU A 401 18.34 -21.54 11.76
N GLU A 402 18.83 -20.54 11.05
CA GLU A 402 18.89 -19.18 11.56
C GLU A 402 17.49 -18.56 11.66
N CYS A 403 17.18 -17.92 12.79
CA CYS A 403 15.87 -17.29 13.00
C CYS A 403 15.76 -15.92 12.33
N SER A 404 14.51 -15.51 12.08
CA SER A 404 14.19 -14.21 11.47
C SER A 404 14.82 -13.03 12.22
N ASP A 405 14.84 -13.06 13.55
CA ASP A 405 15.37 -11.95 14.36
C ASP A 405 16.85 -11.70 14.11
N THR A 406 17.66 -12.77 13.98
CA THR A 406 19.08 -12.66 13.70
C THR A 406 19.34 -12.06 12.32
N ILE A 407 18.60 -12.51 11.30
CA ILE A 407 18.71 -11.97 9.94
C ILE A 407 18.25 -10.51 9.93
N ARG A 408 17.12 -10.20 10.59
CA ARG A 408 16.57 -8.84 10.67
C ARG A 408 17.55 -7.87 11.33
N ALA A 409 18.27 -8.27 12.36
CA ALA A 409 19.28 -7.43 12.99
C ALA A 409 20.35 -6.99 11.99
N ARG A 410 20.91 -7.91 11.19
CA ARG A 410 21.86 -7.57 10.12
C ARG A 410 21.26 -6.64 9.05
N VAL A 411 20.01 -6.89 8.65
CA VAL A 411 19.31 -6.03 7.69
C VAL A 411 19.14 -4.61 8.24
N ILE A 412 18.82 -4.44 9.53
CA ILE A 412 18.72 -3.13 10.19
C ILE A 412 20.05 -2.37 10.12
N GLU A 413 21.18 -3.05 10.38
CA GLU A 413 22.51 -2.46 10.28
C GLU A 413 22.81 -1.97 8.85
N VAL A 414 22.51 -2.79 7.84
CA VAL A 414 22.70 -2.43 6.43
C VAL A 414 21.80 -1.24 6.03
N HIS A 415 20.55 -1.21 6.46
CA HIS A 415 19.66 -0.07 6.22
C HIS A 415 20.18 1.22 6.88
N ALA A 416 20.78 1.12 8.08
CA ALA A 416 21.38 2.28 8.75
C ALA A 416 22.57 2.84 7.95
N ILE A 417 23.42 1.97 7.37
CA ILE A 417 24.53 2.37 6.49
C ILE A 417 23.99 3.11 5.27
N GLN A 418 22.97 2.57 4.60
CA GLN A 418 22.36 3.18 3.41
C GLN A 418 21.68 4.50 3.75
N LYS A 419 20.90 4.57 4.81
CA LYS A 419 20.24 5.80 5.28
C LYS A 419 21.25 6.92 5.57
N LYS A 420 22.40 6.59 6.17
CA LYS A 420 23.49 7.54 6.39
C LYS A 420 24.13 7.99 5.08
N ARG A 421 24.39 7.06 4.15
CA ARG A 421 24.98 7.35 2.83
C ARG A 421 24.11 8.24 1.98
N TYR A 422 22.80 8.01 1.96
CA TYR A 422 21.85 8.69 1.10
C TYR A 422 21.08 9.83 1.80
N GLN A 423 21.56 10.32 2.93
CA GLN A 423 20.86 11.35 3.73
C GLN A 423 20.54 12.64 2.95
N LYS A 424 21.32 12.95 1.90
CA LYS A 424 21.15 14.15 1.04
C LYS A 424 20.50 13.84 -0.31
N GLU A 425 20.04 12.61 -0.53
CA GLU A 425 19.48 12.15 -1.78
C GLU A 425 17.98 11.95 -1.67
N ASP A 426 17.30 11.92 -2.83
CA ASP A 426 15.86 11.65 -2.92
C ASP A 426 15.53 10.15 -2.88
N PHE A 427 16.54 9.29 -2.62
CA PHE A 427 16.40 7.84 -2.51
C PHE A 427 17.10 7.33 -1.23
N GLN A 428 16.70 6.14 -0.77
CA GLN A 428 17.13 5.61 0.53
C GLN A 428 17.89 4.27 0.43
N PHE A 429 17.67 3.51 -0.64
CA PHE A 429 18.18 2.14 -0.78
C PHE A 429 19.01 1.95 -2.04
N ASN A 430 19.93 0.98 -2.00
CA ASN A 430 20.82 0.69 -3.13
C ASN A 430 20.07 0.35 -4.42
N SER A 431 18.92 -0.34 -4.34
CA SER A 431 18.09 -0.63 -5.51
C SER A 431 17.59 0.62 -6.22
N GLN A 432 17.48 1.74 -5.51
CA GLN A 432 16.91 2.99 -6.00
C GLN A 432 17.96 3.93 -6.60
N ILE A 433 19.27 3.65 -6.51
CA ILE A 433 20.34 4.51 -7.05
C ILE A 433 20.04 4.82 -8.53
N PRO A 434 19.91 6.10 -8.92
CA PRO A 434 19.71 6.49 -10.31
C PRO A 434 20.92 6.13 -11.19
N ALA A 435 20.71 5.85 -12.47
CA ALA A 435 21.79 5.48 -13.41
C ALA A 435 22.93 6.51 -13.44
N ALA A 436 22.62 7.80 -13.32
CA ALA A 436 23.60 8.88 -13.29
C ALA A 436 24.50 8.88 -12.05
N ARG A 437 24.07 8.25 -10.96
CA ARG A 437 24.81 8.22 -9.67
C ARG A 437 25.54 6.89 -9.41
N ILE A 438 25.40 5.90 -10.31
CA ILE A 438 26.02 4.57 -10.13
C ILE A 438 27.55 4.67 -10.07
N ALA A 439 28.18 5.49 -10.91
CA ALA A 439 29.62 5.66 -10.90
C ALA A 439 30.15 6.21 -9.57
N GLU A 440 29.35 6.98 -8.85
CA GLU A 440 29.71 7.55 -7.55
C GLU A 440 29.57 6.53 -6.41
N TYR A 441 28.40 5.86 -6.34
CA TYR A 441 28.08 4.98 -5.22
C TYR A 441 28.53 3.53 -5.41
N CYS A 442 28.78 3.12 -6.66
CA CYS A 442 29.22 1.77 -7.03
C CYS A 442 30.54 1.82 -7.78
N ALA A 443 31.48 2.66 -7.32
CA ALA A 443 32.79 2.80 -7.94
C ALA A 443 33.55 1.45 -7.96
N LEU A 444 34.21 1.17 -9.08
CA LEU A 444 35.01 -0.03 -9.30
C LEU A 444 36.48 0.35 -9.49
N SER A 445 37.38 -0.53 -9.08
CA SER A 445 38.81 -0.44 -9.43
C SER A 445 39.01 -0.70 -10.94
N LYS A 446 40.14 -0.26 -11.47
CA LYS A 446 40.48 -0.51 -12.90
C LYS A 446 40.50 -2.00 -13.27
N ASP A 447 40.86 -2.88 -12.36
CA ASP A 447 40.88 -4.32 -12.63
C ASP A 447 39.49 -4.92 -12.56
N GLN A 448 38.61 -4.44 -11.66
CA GLN A 448 37.21 -4.78 -11.60
C GLN A 448 36.44 -4.29 -12.84
N GLU A 449 36.78 -3.11 -13.36
CA GLU A 449 36.20 -2.62 -14.63
C GLU A 449 36.59 -3.55 -15.80
N LYS A 450 37.86 -3.99 -15.88
CA LYS A 450 38.29 -4.95 -16.90
C LYS A 450 37.55 -6.29 -16.74
N TYR A 451 37.39 -6.77 -15.51
CA TYR A 451 36.65 -7.98 -15.20
C TYR A 451 35.18 -7.84 -15.65
N MET A 452 34.49 -6.79 -15.21
CA MET A 452 33.11 -6.53 -15.56
C MET A 452 32.90 -6.31 -17.07
N LYS A 453 33.88 -5.74 -17.78
CA LYS A 453 33.86 -5.63 -19.25
C LYS A 453 33.89 -7.01 -19.92
N LYS A 454 34.61 -8.00 -19.40
CA LYS A 454 34.58 -9.39 -19.88
C LYS A 454 33.21 -10.01 -19.63
N ILE A 455 32.68 -9.90 -18.40
CA ILE A 455 31.35 -10.38 -18.01
C ILE A 455 30.26 -9.75 -18.88
N TYR A 456 30.32 -8.44 -19.11
CA TYR A 456 29.37 -7.72 -19.96
C TYR A 456 29.29 -8.32 -21.37
N LYS A 457 30.43 -8.65 -21.97
CA LYS A 457 30.49 -9.29 -23.29
C LYS A 457 30.05 -10.76 -23.25
N GLN A 458 30.59 -11.56 -22.32
CA GLN A 458 30.29 -12.99 -22.21
C GLN A 458 28.81 -13.25 -21.93
N LEU A 459 28.27 -12.45 -21.03
CA LEU A 459 26.88 -12.56 -20.67
C LEU A 459 25.97 -11.67 -21.55
N ASN A 460 26.43 -10.99 -22.59
CA ASN A 460 25.66 -10.08 -23.46
C ASN A 460 24.69 -9.20 -22.65
N LEU A 461 25.20 -8.54 -21.60
CA LEU A 461 24.38 -7.75 -20.67
C LEU A 461 23.83 -6.51 -21.37
N THR A 462 22.65 -6.07 -20.94
CA THR A 462 22.16 -4.73 -21.22
C THR A 462 22.77 -3.73 -20.22
N ALA A 463 22.75 -2.44 -20.53
CA ALA A 463 23.16 -1.41 -19.59
C ALA A 463 22.37 -1.48 -18.26
N ARG A 464 21.06 -1.78 -18.34
CA ARG A 464 20.22 -1.97 -17.16
C ARG A 464 20.68 -3.14 -16.31
N SER A 465 20.91 -4.30 -16.91
CA SER A 465 21.38 -5.49 -16.19
C SER A 465 22.75 -5.25 -15.54
N TYR A 466 23.66 -4.54 -16.22
CA TYR A 466 24.94 -4.13 -15.67
C TYR A 466 24.78 -3.25 -14.42
N HIS A 467 23.95 -2.22 -14.49
CA HIS A 467 23.67 -1.34 -13.34
C HIS A 467 23.07 -2.09 -12.16
N LYS A 468 22.22 -3.08 -12.41
CA LYS A 468 21.64 -3.92 -11.33
C LYS A 468 22.68 -4.77 -10.64
N ILE A 469 23.58 -5.39 -11.39
CA ILE A 469 24.71 -6.13 -10.80
C ILE A 469 25.50 -5.21 -9.86
N LEU A 470 25.79 -3.98 -10.27
CA LEU A 470 26.52 -3.04 -9.41
C LEU A 470 25.75 -2.64 -8.15
N LYS A 471 24.44 -2.41 -8.26
CA LYS A 471 23.59 -2.09 -7.10
C LYS A 471 23.52 -3.26 -6.11
N VAL A 472 23.39 -4.49 -6.61
CA VAL A 472 23.42 -5.70 -5.77
C VAL A 472 24.81 -5.89 -5.13
N ALA A 473 25.89 -5.70 -5.89
CA ALA A 473 27.25 -5.76 -5.36
C ALA A 473 27.50 -4.69 -4.28
N ARG A 474 26.91 -3.49 -4.42
CA ARG A 474 26.96 -2.45 -3.36
C ARG A 474 26.23 -2.91 -2.09
N THR A 475 25.08 -3.58 -2.25
CA THR A 475 24.35 -4.14 -1.10
C THR A 475 25.16 -5.22 -0.40
N LEU A 476 25.79 -6.12 -1.14
CA LEU A 476 26.65 -7.15 -0.59
C LEU A 476 27.86 -6.54 0.18
N ALA A 477 28.46 -5.49 -0.37
CA ALA A 477 29.54 -4.78 0.31
C ALA A 477 29.08 -4.09 1.61
N ASP A 478 27.83 -3.56 1.63
CA ASP A 478 27.24 -2.99 2.85
C ASP A 478 26.97 -4.09 3.90
N MET A 479 26.54 -5.28 3.47
CA MET A 479 26.33 -6.44 4.36
C MET A 479 27.64 -6.94 4.98
N ASP A 480 28.75 -6.83 4.26
CA ASP A 480 30.09 -7.19 4.76
C ASP A 480 30.78 -6.01 5.48
N GLY A 481 30.10 -4.86 5.64
CA GLY A 481 30.63 -3.67 6.31
C GLY A 481 31.82 -3.03 5.58
N THR A 482 31.99 -3.27 4.27
CA THR A 482 33.09 -2.75 3.47
C THR A 482 32.71 -1.47 2.74
N GLU A 483 33.60 -0.49 2.75
CA GLU A 483 33.41 0.78 2.04
C GLU A 483 33.41 0.57 0.52
N ASN A 484 34.32 -0.29 0.03
CA ASN A 484 34.50 -0.55 -1.38
C ASN A 484 33.86 -1.89 -1.80
N ILE A 485 33.40 -1.97 -3.05
CA ILE A 485 32.96 -3.21 -3.64
C ILE A 485 34.19 -4.11 -3.90
N LEU A 486 34.15 -5.34 -3.39
CA LEU A 486 35.20 -6.35 -3.60
C LEU A 486 34.82 -7.30 -4.74
N ASP A 487 35.81 -8.05 -5.25
CA ASP A 487 35.59 -9.04 -6.33
C ASP A 487 34.62 -10.13 -5.92
N ALA A 488 34.57 -10.53 -4.66
CA ALA A 488 33.60 -11.47 -4.12
C ALA A 488 32.17 -10.97 -4.28
N HIS A 489 31.92 -9.68 -3.98
CA HIS A 489 30.60 -9.06 -4.13
C HIS A 489 30.15 -9.02 -5.59
N LEU A 490 31.07 -8.71 -6.53
CA LEU A 490 30.76 -8.73 -7.96
C LEU A 490 30.42 -10.13 -8.44
N ASN A 491 31.18 -11.14 -7.99
CA ASN A 491 30.96 -12.53 -8.36
C ASN A 491 29.59 -13.03 -7.86
N GLU A 492 29.24 -12.76 -6.59
CA GLU A 492 27.93 -13.13 -6.05
C GLU A 492 26.80 -12.41 -6.79
N ALA A 493 26.93 -11.11 -7.05
CA ALA A 493 25.94 -10.33 -7.79
C ALA A 493 25.75 -10.82 -9.23
N VAL A 494 26.82 -11.24 -9.90
CA VAL A 494 26.76 -11.85 -11.25
C VAL A 494 26.02 -13.17 -11.19
N CYS A 495 26.22 -14.01 -10.16
CA CYS A 495 25.49 -15.27 -10.02
C CYS A 495 23.99 -15.06 -9.99
N TYR A 496 23.48 -14.02 -9.35
CA TYR A 496 22.05 -13.68 -9.31
C TYR A 496 21.46 -13.26 -10.69
N ARG A 497 22.30 -12.92 -11.67
CA ARG A 497 21.86 -12.58 -13.04
C ARG A 497 22.14 -13.67 -14.08
N ASN A 498 22.98 -14.64 -13.76
CA ASN A 498 23.34 -15.70 -14.68
C ASN A 498 22.17 -16.68 -14.95
N ILE A 499 21.30 -16.83 -13.95
CA ILE A 499 20.10 -17.67 -14.01
C ILE A 499 19.11 -17.17 -15.07
N ASP A 500 18.96 -15.85 -15.20
CA ASP A 500 18.18 -15.16 -16.22
C ASP A 500 18.53 -15.64 -17.64
N LYS A 501 19.83 -15.84 -17.92
CA LYS A 501 20.30 -16.28 -19.22
C LYS A 501 20.06 -17.74 -19.52
N ARG A 502 20.21 -18.59 -18.51
CA ARG A 502 19.98 -20.02 -18.65
C ARG A 502 18.56 -20.34 -19.10
N PHE A 503 17.59 -19.49 -18.70
CA PHE A 503 16.19 -19.70 -19.03
C PHE A 503 15.72 -18.87 -20.24
N TRP A 504 16.25 -17.68 -20.50
CA TRP A 504 15.73 -16.75 -21.51
C TRP A 504 16.61 -16.54 -22.75
N ARG A 505 17.89 -16.93 -22.75
CA ARG A 505 18.78 -16.61 -23.87
C ARG A 505 19.54 -17.74 -24.55
N ASP A 506 19.84 -18.84 -23.86
CA ASP A 506 20.79 -19.84 -24.37
C ASP A 506 20.23 -21.26 -24.48
N SER A 507 18.95 -21.49 -24.33
CA SER A 507 18.42 -22.84 -24.13
C SER A 507 17.76 -23.48 -25.34
N LEU A 508 17.78 -22.84 -26.49
CA LEU A 508 17.10 -23.40 -27.69
C LEU A 508 17.84 -22.98 -28.96
#